data_912f8da9cfdbb239688b9802684bfe99
#
_entry.id   912f8da9cfdbb239688b9802684bfe99
#
_cell.length_a   1.000
_cell.length_b   1.000
_cell.length_c   1.000
_cell.angle_alpha   90.00
_cell.angle_beta   90.00
_cell.angle_gamma   90.00
#
_symmetry.space_group_name_H-M   'P 1'
#
loop_
_entity.id
_entity.type
_entity.pdbx_description
1 polymer ?
#
loop_
_entity_poly.entity_id
_entity_poly.type
_entity_poly.pdbx_seq_one_letter_code
_entity_poly.pdbx_strand_id
1 'polypeptide(L)'
;RRQRWIIDVQQHLSAILLVNYPRDMKRGEKRPAILACHGHGVHGKEPVMGNDSSPALRQDIAAHNYNYGQVMAEQGFITYAIDWIGFGERNDNNKPNHRPQSGRDWCNIYYLHATMLGMTSISINVAHGKAATDVVCKLPGVDEKRLGVMGLSGGGTMTLWMALCDKRFKAAEIMCYSDLWAAFGIRDINYCGMQVAPGLFKLMDLPDVQGLIAPRPLLIDIGVHDTCFKVDTAMECYRQVEKIYRAAGVTENLELDLHAGEHGWGGNKSEAFFKKHLSF
;
A
#
# COMPACT_ATOMS: atom_id res chain seq x y z
N ARG A 1 6.01 -16.68 11.82
CA ARG A 1 7.34 -17.00 11.24
C ARG A 1 7.61 -16.09 10.06
N ARG A 2 8.77 -15.40 10.04
CA ARG A 2 9.20 -14.52 8.93
C ARG A 2 10.16 -15.23 8.00
N GLN A 3 10.00 -15.01 6.70
CA GLN A 3 10.94 -15.40 5.65
C GLN A 3 11.38 -14.18 4.87
N ARG A 4 12.62 -14.24 4.36
CA ARG A 4 13.23 -13.20 3.54
C ARG A 4 13.75 -13.87 2.25
N TRP A 5 13.34 -13.33 1.11
CA TRP A 5 13.66 -13.84 -0.21
C TRP A 5 14.30 -12.74 -1.05
N ILE A 6 15.26 -13.10 -1.88
CA ILE A 6 15.72 -12.26 -2.99
C ILE A 6 14.94 -12.72 -4.22
N ILE A 7 14.24 -11.81 -4.85
CA ILE A 7 13.42 -12.10 -6.03
C ILE A 7 13.80 -11.16 -7.18
N ASP A 8 13.79 -11.67 -8.40
CA ASP A 8 13.91 -10.84 -9.58
C ASP A 8 12.55 -10.21 -9.91
N VAL A 9 12.50 -8.89 -9.89
CA VAL A 9 11.28 -8.13 -10.19
C VAL A 9 11.24 -7.62 -11.63
N GLN A 10 12.43 -7.58 -12.25
CA GLN A 10 12.64 -7.25 -13.65
C GLN A 10 14.02 -7.77 -14.07
N GLN A 11 14.29 -7.86 -15.38
CA GLN A 11 15.63 -8.21 -15.87
C GLN A 11 16.67 -7.27 -15.24
N HIS A 12 17.71 -7.87 -14.64
CA HIS A 12 18.81 -7.16 -13.95
C HIS A 12 18.40 -6.35 -12.71
N LEU A 13 17.19 -6.55 -12.18
CA LEU A 13 16.72 -5.83 -11.00
C LEU A 13 16.04 -6.77 -10.01
N SER A 14 16.59 -6.84 -8.81
CA SER A 14 16.07 -7.67 -7.71
C SER A 14 15.44 -6.81 -6.63
N ALA A 15 14.60 -7.43 -5.83
CA ALA A 15 14.04 -6.85 -4.60
C ALA A 15 14.10 -7.87 -3.46
N ILE A 16 14.10 -7.37 -2.23
CA ILE A 16 13.91 -8.20 -1.05
C ILE A 16 12.42 -8.28 -0.76
N LEU A 17 11.91 -9.50 -0.77
CA LEU A 17 10.54 -9.84 -0.36
C LEU A 17 10.57 -10.37 1.07
N LEU A 18 9.78 -9.76 1.96
CA LEU A 18 9.48 -10.29 3.28
C LEU A 18 8.14 -11.00 3.25
N VAL A 19 8.06 -12.16 3.91
CA VAL A 19 6.81 -12.92 4.06
C VAL A 19 6.66 -13.31 5.52
N ASN A 20 5.55 -12.90 6.17
CA ASN A 20 5.18 -13.35 7.48
C ASN A 20 4.11 -14.45 7.37
N TYR A 21 4.35 -15.57 8.02
CA TYR A 21 3.39 -16.66 8.17
C TYR A 21 2.77 -16.65 9.56
N PRO A 22 1.48 -16.93 9.70
CA PRO A 22 0.83 -17.15 10.98
C PRO A 22 1.55 -18.22 11.81
N ARG A 23 1.52 -18.07 13.14
CA ARG A 23 2.18 -19.04 14.04
C ARG A 23 1.44 -20.36 14.13
N ASP A 24 0.12 -20.30 14.02
CA ASP A 24 -0.80 -21.43 14.15
C ASP A 24 -1.01 -22.23 12.86
N MET A 25 -0.34 -21.82 11.77
CA MET A 25 -0.50 -22.44 10.46
C MET A 25 -0.03 -23.90 10.44
N LYS A 26 -0.90 -24.80 10.03
CA LYS A 26 -0.62 -26.24 9.95
C LYS A 26 0.06 -26.61 8.63
N ARG A 27 0.76 -27.74 8.62
CA ARG A 27 1.38 -28.29 7.40
C ARG A 27 0.31 -28.62 6.37
N GLY A 28 0.46 -28.10 5.15
CA GLY A 28 -0.48 -28.31 4.03
C GLY A 28 -1.69 -27.41 4.04
N GLU A 29 -1.88 -26.60 5.07
CA GLU A 29 -2.93 -25.59 5.13
C GLU A 29 -2.64 -24.47 4.13
N LYS A 30 -3.73 -23.92 3.54
CA LYS A 30 -3.67 -22.73 2.70
C LYS A 30 -4.41 -21.57 3.37
N ARG A 31 -3.77 -20.41 3.40
CA ARG A 31 -4.29 -19.17 3.99
C ARG A 31 -4.36 -18.07 2.95
N PRO A 32 -5.30 -17.12 3.08
CA PRO A 32 -5.29 -15.89 2.30
C PRO A 32 -3.98 -15.14 2.48
N ALA A 33 -3.55 -14.41 1.45
CA ALA A 33 -2.35 -13.59 1.55
C ALA A 33 -2.65 -12.11 1.28
N ILE A 34 -2.01 -11.21 2.03
CA ILE A 34 -2.19 -9.77 1.95
C ILE A 34 -0.86 -9.10 1.60
N LEU A 35 -0.83 -8.33 0.51
CA LEU A 35 0.26 -7.42 0.21
C LEU A 35 0.15 -6.20 1.12
N ALA A 36 1.16 -6.00 1.98
CA ALA A 36 1.26 -4.87 2.88
C ALA A 36 2.19 -3.80 2.29
N CYS A 37 1.61 -2.75 1.73
CA CYS A 37 2.30 -1.69 1.01
C CYS A 37 2.79 -0.61 1.97
N HIS A 38 4.11 -0.38 2.08
CA HIS A 38 4.66 0.68 2.93
C HIS A 38 4.48 2.07 2.31
N GLY A 39 4.43 3.10 3.17
CA GLY A 39 4.38 4.53 2.79
C GLY A 39 5.77 5.16 2.62
N HIS A 40 5.84 6.49 2.80
CA HIS A 40 7.05 7.31 2.62
C HIS A 40 8.07 7.21 3.77
N GLY A 41 8.16 6.12 4.49
CA GLY A 41 9.17 5.92 5.53
C GLY A 41 10.53 5.53 4.96
N VAL A 42 11.61 6.04 5.57
CA VAL A 42 13.00 5.72 5.17
C VAL A 42 13.32 4.22 5.31
N HIS A 43 12.60 3.53 6.18
CA HIS A 43 12.80 2.11 6.49
C HIS A 43 11.98 1.17 5.60
N GLY A 44 11.16 1.74 4.68
CA GLY A 44 10.37 0.96 3.73
C GLY A 44 9.47 -0.08 4.41
N LYS A 45 9.58 -1.33 3.96
CA LYS A 45 8.74 -2.46 4.41
C LYS A 45 9.06 -2.97 5.83
N GLU A 46 10.22 -2.62 6.38
CA GLU A 46 10.69 -3.23 7.63
C GLU A 46 9.74 -2.99 8.83
N PRO A 47 9.32 -1.74 9.16
CA PRO A 47 8.38 -1.52 10.25
C PRO A 47 7.00 -2.09 9.94
N VAL A 48 6.54 -2.02 8.69
CA VAL A 48 5.26 -2.61 8.26
C VAL A 48 5.20 -4.10 8.55
N MET A 49 6.29 -4.79 8.31
CA MET A 49 6.39 -6.22 8.60
C MET A 49 6.76 -6.53 10.06
N GLY A 50 6.85 -5.50 10.93
CA GLY A 50 7.07 -5.64 12.36
C GLY A 50 8.54 -5.84 12.75
N ASN A 51 9.48 -5.25 12.01
CA ASN A 51 10.85 -5.16 12.46
C ASN A 51 10.99 -3.98 13.43
N ASP A 52 11.25 -4.28 14.70
CA ASP A 52 11.39 -3.33 15.82
C ASP A 52 12.81 -3.33 16.41
N SER A 53 13.79 -3.84 15.66
CA SER A 53 15.15 -4.10 16.14
C SER A 53 15.95 -2.84 16.49
N SER A 54 15.54 -1.67 16.00
CA SER A 54 16.20 -0.39 16.32
C SER A 54 15.22 0.61 16.96
N PRO A 55 15.74 1.63 17.70
CA PRO A 55 14.87 2.70 18.22
C PRO A 55 14.07 3.43 17.13
N ALA A 56 14.70 3.70 15.99
CA ALA A 56 14.03 4.38 14.87
C ALA A 56 12.85 3.56 14.30
N LEU A 57 13.02 2.24 14.11
CA LEU A 57 11.94 1.35 13.67
C LEU A 57 10.79 1.30 14.67
N ARG A 58 11.11 1.22 15.97
CA ARG A 58 10.09 1.27 17.03
C ARG A 58 9.31 2.59 17.04
N GLN A 59 10.02 3.69 16.80
CA GLN A 59 9.40 5.02 16.71
C GLN A 59 8.44 5.09 15.52
N ASP A 60 8.84 4.62 14.32
CA ASP A 60 7.97 4.56 13.14
C ASP A 60 6.70 3.73 13.41
N ILE A 61 6.88 2.55 14.04
CA ILE A 61 5.74 1.69 14.39
C ILE A 61 4.79 2.42 15.34
N ALA A 62 5.32 3.03 16.40
CA ALA A 62 4.51 3.70 17.41
C ALA A 62 3.80 4.95 16.87
N ALA A 63 4.46 5.73 16.02
CA ALA A 63 3.93 6.97 15.48
C ALA A 63 2.72 6.76 14.54
N HIS A 64 2.70 5.64 13.81
CA HIS A 64 1.72 5.43 12.75
C HIS A 64 0.91 4.14 12.89
N ASN A 65 1.04 3.43 14.03
CA ASN A 65 0.53 2.06 14.16
C ASN A 65 0.97 1.19 12.96
N TYR A 66 2.27 1.28 12.61
CA TYR A 66 2.75 1.00 11.26
C TYR A 66 3.05 -0.47 10.99
N ASN A 67 2.92 -1.36 11.97
CA ASN A 67 3.20 -2.79 11.83
C ASN A 67 2.00 -3.63 11.38
N TYR A 68 1.11 -3.04 10.58
CA TYR A 68 -0.11 -3.71 10.12
C TYR A 68 0.13 -5.03 9.39
N GLY A 69 1.22 -5.18 8.66
CA GLY A 69 1.59 -6.45 8.03
C GLY A 69 1.90 -7.55 9.06
N GLN A 70 2.54 -7.20 10.19
CA GLN A 70 2.73 -8.14 11.29
C GLN A 70 1.40 -8.46 11.98
N VAL A 71 0.62 -7.44 12.34
CA VAL A 71 -0.66 -7.61 13.03
C VAL A 71 -1.59 -8.50 12.22
N MET A 72 -1.73 -8.29 10.92
CA MET A 72 -2.55 -9.15 10.07
C MET A 72 -2.01 -10.58 9.98
N ALA A 73 -0.69 -10.79 10.09
CA ALA A 73 -0.14 -12.14 10.18
C ALA A 73 -0.48 -12.82 11.52
N GLU A 74 -0.56 -12.06 12.59
CA GLU A 74 -1.01 -12.55 13.92
C GLU A 74 -2.51 -12.88 13.92
N GLN A 75 -3.30 -12.24 13.04
CA GLN A 75 -4.72 -12.53 12.82
C GLN A 75 -4.97 -13.71 11.85
N GLY A 76 -3.90 -14.38 11.40
CA GLY A 76 -4.00 -15.62 10.63
C GLY A 76 -3.80 -15.49 9.13
N PHE A 77 -3.53 -14.31 8.59
CA PHE A 77 -3.22 -14.11 7.18
C PHE A 77 -1.73 -14.35 6.90
N ILE A 78 -1.38 -14.78 5.68
CA ILE A 78 -0.01 -14.64 5.21
C ILE A 78 0.15 -13.19 4.74
N THR A 79 1.15 -12.46 5.24
CA THR A 79 1.42 -11.10 4.76
C THR A 79 2.76 -11.01 4.08
N TYR A 80 2.87 -10.15 3.07
CA TYR A 80 4.11 -9.97 2.34
C TYR A 80 4.31 -8.52 1.93
N ALA A 81 5.56 -8.11 1.79
CA ALA A 81 5.94 -6.77 1.39
C ALA A 81 7.26 -6.76 0.63
N ILE A 82 7.39 -5.81 -0.30
CA ILE A 82 8.65 -5.40 -0.93
C ILE A 82 8.85 -3.91 -0.69
N ASP A 83 10.09 -3.43 -0.81
CA ASP A 83 10.31 -1.98 -0.93
C ASP A 83 9.93 -1.49 -2.32
N TRP A 84 9.20 -0.38 -2.39
CA TRP A 84 9.02 0.37 -3.61
C TRP A 84 10.35 1.00 -4.02
N ILE A 85 10.53 1.27 -5.32
CA ILE A 85 11.78 1.86 -5.81
C ILE A 85 12.03 3.21 -5.12
N GLY A 86 13.24 3.41 -4.64
CA GLY A 86 13.64 4.62 -3.91
C GLY A 86 13.47 4.55 -2.39
N PHE A 87 12.97 3.43 -1.84
CA PHE A 87 12.73 3.27 -0.40
C PHE A 87 13.47 2.06 0.18
N GLY A 88 13.66 2.07 1.50
CA GLY A 88 14.24 0.97 2.25
C GLY A 88 15.56 0.48 1.64
N GLU A 89 15.65 -0.82 1.35
CA GLU A 89 16.84 -1.44 0.76
C GLU A 89 17.02 -1.12 -0.74
N ARG A 90 16.02 -0.48 -1.36
CA ARG A 90 16.05 -0.01 -2.76
C ARG A 90 16.30 1.50 -2.86
N ASN A 91 16.79 2.11 -1.79
CA ASN A 91 17.18 3.49 -1.74
C ASN A 91 18.67 3.63 -2.09
N ASP A 92 18.97 4.41 -3.13
CA ASP A 92 20.34 4.60 -3.62
C ASP A 92 21.23 5.42 -2.67
N ASN A 93 20.68 6.11 -1.67
CA ASN A 93 21.47 6.79 -0.63
C ASN A 93 22.42 5.85 0.12
N ASN A 94 22.13 4.56 0.12
CA ASN A 94 22.95 3.56 0.81
C ASN A 94 24.08 2.99 -0.06
N LYS A 95 24.25 3.48 -1.30
CA LYS A 95 25.27 2.97 -2.21
C LYS A 95 26.60 3.75 -2.04
N PRO A 96 27.75 3.07 -1.91
CA PRO A 96 29.05 3.69 -1.62
C PRO A 96 29.48 4.76 -2.61
N ASN A 97 29.08 4.64 -3.86
CA ASN A 97 29.49 5.52 -4.95
C ASN A 97 28.45 6.60 -5.31
N HIS A 98 27.35 6.63 -4.58
CA HIS A 98 26.33 7.62 -4.81
C HIS A 98 26.69 8.95 -4.14
N ARG A 99 26.63 10.04 -4.92
CA ARG A 99 26.76 11.41 -4.37
C ARG A 99 25.36 11.96 -4.12
N PRO A 100 24.83 11.89 -2.90
CA PRO A 100 23.53 12.42 -2.60
C PRO A 100 23.54 13.93 -2.81
N GLN A 101 22.59 14.43 -3.60
CA GLN A 101 22.29 15.86 -3.62
C GLN A 101 21.40 16.12 -2.40
N SER A 102 21.89 16.92 -1.46
CA SER A 102 21.13 17.29 -0.25
C SER A 102 19.79 17.92 -0.64
N GLY A 103 18.72 17.55 0.04
CA GLY A 103 17.39 18.11 -0.13
C GLY A 103 16.56 17.56 -1.29
N ARG A 104 17.01 16.53 -1.98
CA ARG A 104 16.18 15.86 -3.00
C ARG A 104 15.50 14.62 -2.44
N ASP A 105 14.20 14.57 -2.64
CA ASP A 105 13.38 13.41 -2.34
C ASP A 105 13.54 12.34 -3.43
N TRP A 106 13.84 11.12 -3.04
CA TRP A 106 14.08 10.00 -3.97
C TRP A 106 12.86 9.62 -4.77
N CYS A 107 11.66 9.73 -4.26
CA CYS A 107 10.46 9.49 -5.05
C CYS A 107 10.33 10.47 -6.22
N ASN A 108 10.75 11.72 -6.05
CA ASN A 108 10.78 12.70 -7.11
C ASN A 108 11.93 12.46 -8.11
N ILE A 109 13.09 12.01 -7.62
CA ILE A 109 14.24 11.65 -8.50
C ILE A 109 13.85 10.47 -9.40
N TYR A 110 13.32 9.40 -8.84
CA TYR A 110 12.89 8.24 -9.64
C TYR A 110 11.74 8.58 -10.60
N TYR A 111 10.84 9.47 -10.20
CA TYR A 111 9.82 9.98 -11.11
C TYR A 111 10.44 10.67 -12.32
N LEU A 112 11.42 11.56 -12.13
CA LEU A 112 12.11 12.22 -13.23
C LEU A 112 12.83 11.21 -14.14
N HIS A 113 13.54 10.23 -13.56
CA HIS A 113 14.21 9.19 -14.33
C HIS A 113 13.21 8.35 -15.14
N ALA A 114 12.10 7.93 -14.52
CA ALA A 114 11.05 7.18 -15.20
C ALA A 114 10.42 7.97 -16.35
N THR A 115 10.15 9.27 -16.12
CA THR A 115 9.57 10.16 -17.13
C THR A 115 10.48 10.33 -18.34
N MET A 116 11.80 10.43 -18.14
CA MET A 116 12.78 10.47 -19.24
C MET A 116 12.75 9.22 -20.13
N LEU A 117 12.31 8.09 -19.57
CA LEU A 117 12.15 6.81 -20.26
C LEU A 117 10.72 6.58 -20.77
N GLY A 118 9.84 7.57 -20.67
CA GLY A 118 8.42 7.43 -21.04
C GLY A 118 7.60 6.57 -20.07
N MET A 119 8.07 6.39 -18.85
CA MET A 119 7.42 5.60 -17.79
C MET A 119 7.00 6.49 -16.61
N THR A 120 6.32 5.90 -15.62
CA THR A 120 6.02 6.51 -14.33
C THR A 120 6.56 5.64 -13.20
N SER A 121 6.83 6.25 -12.04
CA SER A 121 7.20 5.48 -10.84
C SER A 121 6.10 4.48 -10.45
N ILE A 122 4.82 4.85 -10.66
CA ILE A 122 3.67 3.97 -10.46
C ILE A 122 3.79 2.71 -11.33
N SER A 123 4.03 2.88 -12.63
CA SER A 123 4.09 1.73 -13.56
C SER A 123 5.21 0.76 -13.21
N ILE A 124 6.37 1.28 -12.82
CA ILE A 124 7.51 0.47 -12.37
C ILE A 124 7.15 -0.29 -11.08
N ASN A 125 6.62 0.39 -10.08
CA ASN A 125 6.28 -0.22 -8.80
C ASN A 125 5.14 -1.24 -8.94
N VAL A 126 4.15 -0.98 -9.78
CA VAL A 126 3.08 -1.95 -10.09
C VAL A 126 3.67 -3.21 -10.73
N ALA A 127 4.58 -3.07 -11.70
CA ALA A 127 5.25 -4.22 -12.32
C ALA A 127 6.02 -5.04 -11.28
N HIS A 128 6.76 -4.38 -10.38
CA HIS A 128 7.50 -5.04 -9.30
C HIS A 128 6.58 -5.70 -8.26
N GLY A 129 5.49 -5.04 -7.87
CA GLY A 129 4.48 -5.60 -6.97
C GLY A 129 3.81 -6.84 -7.57
N LYS A 130 3.52 -6.84 -8.88
CA LYS A 130 2.98 -8.02 -9.59
C LYS A 130 3.99 -9.16 -9.60
N ALA A 131 5.27 -8.90 -9.89
CA ALA A 131 6.32 -9.91 -9.86
C ALA A 131 6.46 -10.52 -8.45
N ALA A 132 6.42 -9.70 -7.39
CA ALA A 132 6.41 -10.20 -6.02
C ALA A 132 5.19 -11.07 -5.72
N THR A 133 4.01 -10.67 -6.18
CA THR A 133 2.77 -11.44 -6.03
C THR A 133 2.86 -12.77 -6.79
N ASP A 134 3.48 -12.81 -7.98
CA ASP A 134 3.69 -14.05 -8.74
C ASP A 134 4.56 -15.05 -7.98
N VAL A 135 5.58 -14.56 -7.28
CA VAL A 135 6.43 -15.41 -6.41
C VAL A 135 5.61 -15.90 -5.22
N VAL A 136 4.90 -15.01 -4.53
CA VAL A 136 4.12 -15.35 -3.33
C VAL A 136 3.04 -16.40 -3.64
N CYS A 137 2.35 -16.29 -4.76
CA CYS A 137 1.35 -17.28 -5.18
C CYS A 137 1.92 -18.71 -5.33
N LYS A 138 3.22 -18.85 -5.52
CA LYS A 138 3.90 -20.14 -5.62
C LYS A 138 4.45 -20.66 -4.29
N LEU A 139 4.42 -19.82 -3.24
CA LEU A 139 4.95 -20.23 -1.93
C LEU A 139 3.99 -21.22 -1.24
N PRO A 140 4.55 -22.20 -0.52
CA PRO A 140 3.74 -23.13 0.26
C PRO A 140 2.80 -22.43 1.22
N GLY A 141 1.55 -22.87 1.25
CA GLY A 141 0.54 -22.36 2.17
C GLY A 141 -0.22 -21.13 1.71
N VAL A 142 0.15 -20.52 0.59
CA VAL A 142 -0.60 -19.39 0.02
C VAL A 142 -1.79 -19.89 -0.78
N ASP A 143 -2.97 -19.30 -0.53
CA ASP A 143 -4.13 -19.44 -1.40
C ASP A 143 -4.15 -18.27 -2.40
N GLU A 144 -3.71 -18.52 -3.61
CA GLU A 144 -3.64 -17.53 -4.68
C GLU A 144 -4.99 -16.96 -5.13
N LYS A 145 -6.10 -17.61 -4.75
CA LYS A 145 -7.46 -17.14 -5.05
C LYS A 145 -7.99 -16.15 -4.04
N ARG A 146 -7.33 -16.01 -2.89
CA ARG A 146 -7.73 -15.19 -1.76
C ARG A 146 -6.64 -14.17 -1.41
N LEU A 147 -6.41 -13.22 -2.33
CA LEU A 147 -5.41 -12.16 -2.14
C LEU A 147 -6.07 -10.85 -1.75
N GLY A 148 -5.50 -10.18 -0.75
CA GLY A 148 -5.81 -8.83 -0.33
C GLY A 148 -4.63 -7.90 -0.52
N VAL A 149 -4.89 -6.59 -0.49
CA VAL A 149 -3.86 -5.55 -0.52
C VAL A 149 -4.24 -4.42 0.44
N MET A 150 -3.27 -3.92 1.19
CA MET A 150 -3.48 -2.82 2.14
C MET A 150 -2.24 -1.93 2.23
N GLY A 151 -2.42 -0.67 2.63
CA GLY A 151 -1.28 0.21 2.82
C GLY A 151 -1.63 1.62 3.24
N LEU A 152 -0.71 2.23 4.00
CA LEU A 152 -0.82 3.55 4.59
C LEU A 152 -0.13 4.60 3.72
N SER A 153 -0.78 5.77 3.49
CA SER A 153 -0.15 6.93 2.85
C SER A 153 0.34 6.60 1.43
N GLY A 154 1.63 6.73 1.13
CA GLY A 154 2.22 6.23 -0.11
C GLY A 154 1.97 4.74 -0.34
N GLY A 155 1.80 3.96 0.73
CA GLY A 155 1.31 2.58 0.65
C GLY A 155 -0.15 2.50 0.19
N GLY A 156 -0.98 3.47 0.57
CA GLY A 156 -2.35 3.63 0.04
C GLY A 156 -2.35 3.92 -1.47
N THR A 157 -1.41 4.75 -1.94
CA THR A 157 -1.17 4.92 -3.39
C THR A 157 -0.92 3.57 -4.05
N MET A 158 0.01 2.79 -3.52
CA MET A 158 0.35 1.50 -4.13
C MET A 158 -0.77 0.48 -3.98
N THR A 159 -1.52 0.49 -2.88
CA THR A 159 -2.72 -0.33 -2.70
C THR A 159 -3.75 -0.06 -3.79
N LEU A 160 -4.05 1.20 -4.06
CA LEU A 160 -4.95 1.62 -5.13
C LEU A 160 -4.51 1.06 -6.48
N TRP A 161 -3.26 1.32 -6.87
CA TRP A 161 -2.77 0.92 -8.19
C TRP A 161 -2.60 -0.59 -8.31
N MET A 162 -2.17 -1.29 -7.27
CA MET A 162 -2.12 -2.75 -7.25
C MET A 162 -3.52 -3.35 -7.38
N ALA A 163 -4.50 -2.84 -6.64
CA ALA A 163 -5.89 -3.29 -6.75
C ALA A 163 -6.44 -3.10 -8.17
N LEU A 164 -6.14 -1.98 -8.84
CA LEU A 164 -6.62 -1.70 -10.18
C LEU A 164 -5.91 -2.54 -11.26
N CYS A 165 -4.60 -2.68 -11.15
CA CYS A 165 -3.77 -3.30 -12.18
C CYS A 165 -3.62 -4.82 -12.03
N ASP A 166 -4.04 -5.40 -10.91
CA ASP A 166 -3.99 -6.83 -10.67
C ASP A 166 -5.32 -7.38 -10.09
N LYS A 167 -6.10 -8.01 -10.93
CA LYS A 167 -7.43 -8.56 -10.59
C LYS A 167 -7.39 -9.75 -9.62
N ARG A 168 -6.20 -10.25 -9.27
CA ARG A 168 -6.04 -11.28 -8.23
C ARG A 168 -6.39 -10.76 -6.85
N PHE A 169 -6.18 -9.46 -6.58
CA PHE A 169 -6.62 -8.83 -5.35
C PHE A 169 -8.14 -8.75 -5.29
N LYS A 170 -8.72 -9.42 -4.28
CA LYS A 170 -10.17 -9.53 -4.08
C LYS A 170 -10.72 -8.49 -3.13
N ALA A 171 -9.89 -7.95 -2.25
CA ALA A 171 -10.23 -6.89 -1.31
C ALA A 171 -9.05 -5.94 -1.15
N ALA A 172 -9.34 -4.65 -0.92
CA ALA A 172 -8.34 -3.61 -0.74
C ALA A 172 -8.67 -2.74 0.47
N GLU A 173 -7.64 -2.31 1.22
CA GLU A 173 -7.76 -1.32 2.29
C GLU A 173 -6.81 -0.17 2.04
N ILE A 174 -7.37 1.04 1.82
CA ILE A 174 -6.60 2.27 1.60
C ILE A 174 -6.62 3.10 2.89
N MET A 175 -5.45 3.26 3.50
CA MET A 175 -5.30 3.93 4.79
C MET A 175 -4.66 5.30 4.59
N CYS A 176 -5.33 6.34 5.10
CA CYS A 176 -4.84 7.73 5.05
C CYS A 176 -4.30 8.14 3.67
N TYR A 177 -5.05 7.83 2.61
CA TYR A 177 -4.74 8.22 1.22
C TYR A 177 -6.02 8.55 0.44
N SER A 178 -7.12 8.83 1.09
CA SER A 178 -8.33 9.32 0.41
C SER A 178 -8.41 10.84 0.56
N ASP A 179 -8.48 11.55 -0.56
CA ASP A 179 -8.57 13.01 -0.61
C ASP A 179 -8.93 13.44 -2.06
N LEU A 180 -8.85 14.74 -2.36
CA LEU A 180 -8.97 15.29 -3.71
C LEU A 180 -7.59 15.75 -4.18
N TRP A 181 -7.18 15.40 -5.41
CA TRP A 181 -5.89 15.84 -5.94
C TRP A 181 -5.74 17.36 -5.98
N ALA A 182 -6.84 18.09 -6.22
CA ALA A 182 -6.83 19.55 -6.13
C ALA A 182 -6.51 20.05 -4.71
N ALA A 183 -6.92 19.31 -3.68
CA ALA A 183 -6.69 19.65 -2.29
C ALA A 183 -5.28 19.27 -1.84
N PHE A 184 -5.02 17.99 -1.58
CA PHE A 184 -3.75 17.58 -0.99
C PHE A 184 -2.57 17.75 -1.95
N GLY A 185 -2.79 17.55 -3.25
CA GLY A 185 -1.72 17.59 -4.24
C GLY A 185 -1.34 19.01 -4.66
N ILE A 186 -2.33 19.83 -5.03
CA ILE A 186 -2.07 21.14 -5.62
C ILE A 186 -2.10 22.25 -4.55
N ARG A 187 -3.15 22.30 -3.73
CA ARG A 187 -3.29 23.33 -2.70
C ARG A 187 -2.28 23.16 -1.56
N ASP A 188 -2.18 21.95 -1.02
CA ASP A 188 -1.37 21.64 0.17
C ASP A 188 0.06 21.17 -0.19
N ILE A 189 0.35 21.02 -1.48
CA ILE A 189 1.66 20.63 -2.03
C ILE A 189 2.19 19.29 -1.43
N ASN A 190 1.28 18.40 -1.08
CA ASN A 190 1.58 17.11 -0.46
C ASN A 190 1.63 15.97 -1.50
N TYR A 191 2.22 16.23 -2.67
CA TYR A 191 2.26 15.30 -3.80
C TYR A 191 3.70 15.01 -4.19
N CYS A 192 4.07 13.75 -4.29
CA CYS A 192 5.37 13.35 -4.81
C CYS A 192 5.26 12.60 -6.12
N GLY A 193 6.37 12.49 -6.85
CA GLY A 193 6.42 11.81 -8.14
C GLY A 193 5.98 10.35 -8.12
N MET A 194 6.06 9.66 -6.96
CA MET A 194 5.55 8.30 -6.81
C MET A 194 4.03 8.21 -7.05
N GLN A 195 3.30 9.29 -6.84
CA GLN A 195 1.83 9.33 -6.93
C GLN A 195 1.34 9.83 -8.30
N VAL A 196 2.25 10.31 -9.16
CA VAL A 196 1.88 11.02 -10.40
C VAL A 196 1.65 10.06 -11.56
N ALA A 197 0.42 10.10 -12.11
CA ALA A 197 0.09 9.59 -13.43
C ALA A 197 -0.15 10.80 -14.36
N PRO A 198 0.80 11.18 -15.23
CA PRO A 198 0.71 12.40 -16.04
C PRO A 198 -0.56 12.44 -16.88
N GLY A 199 -1.27 13.57 -16.80
CA GLY A 199 -2.50 13.81 -17.55
C GLY A 199 -3.78 13.21 -16.98
N LEU A 200 -3.68 12.33 -15.97
CA LEU A 200 -4.85 11.65 -15.41
C LEU A 200 -5.84 12.62 -14.75
N PHE A 201 -5.35 13.64 -14.05
CA PHE A 201 -6.20 14.66 -13.41
C PHE A 201 -7.00 15.53 -14.41
N LYS A 202 -6.68 15.48 -15.70
CA LYS A 202 -7.53 16.09 -16.74
C LYS A 202 -8.81 15.29 -17.01
N LEU A 203 -8.84 14.03 -16.62
CA LEU A 203 -9.91 13.08 -16.95
C LEU A 203 -10.74 12.72 -15.71
N MET A 204 -10.11 12.64 -14.54
CA MET A 204 -10.73 12.16 -13.30
C MET A 204 -9.93 12.64 -12.08
N ASP A 205 -10.57 12.65 -10.91
CA ASP A 205 -9.90 12.90 -9.62
C ASP A 205 -9.70 11.59 -8.83
N LEU A 206 -9.04 11.65 -7.71
CA LEU A 206 -8.69 10.49 -6.88
C LEU A 206 -9.91 9.64 -6.48
N PRO A 207 -11.07 10.22 -6.08
CA PRO A 207 -12.25 9.41 -5.78
C PRO A 207 -12.76 8.61 -6.99
N ASP A 208 -12.64 9.15 -8.21
CA ASP A 208 -13.02 8.40 -9.41
C ASP A 208 -12.11 7.18 -9.58
N VAL A 209 -10.80 7.37 -9.39
CA VAL A 209 -9.81 6.28 -9.49
C VAL A 209 -10.02 5.23 -8.40
N GLN A 210 -10.31 5.64 -7.15
CA GLN A 210 -10.66 4.70 -6.08
C GLN A 210 -11.97 3.96 -6.38
N GLY A 211 -12.95 4.66 -6.96
CA GLY A 211 -14.21 4.08 -7.39
C GLY A 211 -14.09 2.98 -8.44
N LEU A 212 -13.03 2.99 -9.26
CA LEU A 212 -12.75 1.92 -10.24
C LEU A 212 -12.43 0.56 -9.59
N ILE A 213 -12.21 0.49 -8.28
CA ILE A 213 -12.08 -0.78 -7.56
C ILE A 213 -13.40 -1.54 -7.54
N ALA A 214 -14.55 -0.84 -7.56
CA ALA A 214 -15.87 -1.47 -7.64
C ALA A 214 -15.93 -2.49 -8.80
N PRO A 215 -16.64 -3.62 -8.66
CA PRO A 215 -17.47 -4.02 -7.52
C PRO A 215 -16.72 -4.71 -6.36
N ARG A 216 -15.38 -4.75 -6.39
CA ARG A 216 -14.58 -5.42 -5.36
C ARG A 216 -14.62 -4.65 -4.04
N PRO A 217 -14.57 -5.37 -2.90
CA PRO A 217 -14.55 -4.76 -1.58
C PRO A 217 -13.40 -3.76 -1.38
N LEU A 218 -13.75 -2.60 -0.84
CA LEU A 218 -12.84 -1.52 -0.48
C LEU A 218 -13.13 -1.04 0.93
N LEU A 219 -12.13 -1.05 1.80
CA LEU A 219 -12.13 -0.36 3.08
C LEU A 219 -11.30 0.92 2.94
N ILE A 220 -11.90 2.04 3.29
CA ILE A 220 -11.21 3.33 3.39
C ILE A 220 -11.04 3.66 4.87
N ASP A 221 -9.79 3.89 5.28
CA ASP A 221 -9.41 4.23 6.65
C ASP A 221 -8.96 5.69 6.68
N ILE A 222 -9.57 6.49 7.57
CA ILE A 222 -9.36 7.95 7.68
C ILE A 222 -9.11 8.33 9.14
N GLY A 223 -7.98 8.98 9.40
CA GLY A 223 -7.70 9.61 10.69
C GLY A 223 -8.35 11.00 10.79
N VAL A 224 -9.13 11.24 11.85
CA VAL A 224 -9.82 12.54 12.06
C VAL A 224 -8.84 13.68 12.27
N HIS A 225 -7.67 13.40 12.82
CA HIS A 225 -6.61 14.38 13.10
C HIS A 225 -5.46 14.29 12.10
N ASP A 226 -5.64 13.60 10.96
CA ASP A 226 -4.62 13.54 9.91
C ASP A 226 -4.34 14.94 9.34
N THR A 227 -3.08 15.34 9.40
CA THR A 227 -2.62 16.64 8.88
C THR A 227 -2.15 16.55 7.43
N CYS A 228 -1.89 15.34 6.93
CA CYS A 228 -1.49 15.10 5.54
C CYS A 228 -2.70 14.97 4.61
N PHE A 229 -3.73 14.24 5.06
CA PHE A 229 -4.98 14.01 4.33
C PHE A 229 -6.13 14.46 5.24
N LYS A 230 -6.51 15.72 5.09
CA LYS A 230 -7.45 16.38 6.02
C LYS A 230 -8.82 15.74 5.97
N VAL A 231 -9.40 15.52 7.13
CA VAL A 231 -10.67 14.79 7.30
C VAL A 231 -11.82 15.33 6.46
N ASP A 232 -11.90 16.64 6.24
CA ASP A 232 -12.96 17.27 5.45
C ASP A 232 -12.91 16.85 3.98
N THR A 233 -11.73 16.93 3.34
CA THR A 233 -11.53 16.52 1.95
C THR A 233 -11.44 15.01 1.80
N ALA A 234 -10.93 14.29 2.80
CA ALA A 234 -10.94 12.83 2.83
C ALA A 234 -12.37 12.27 2.86
N MET A 235 -13.24 12.85 3.68
CA MET A 235 -14.66 12.49 3.74
C MET A 235 -15.42 12.90 2.48
N GLU A 236 -15.03 13.99 1.81
CA GLU A 236 -15.58 14.33 0.51
C GLU A 236 -15.21 13.28 -0.55
N CYS A 237 -13.95 12.86 -0.57
CA CYS A 237 -13.50 11.75 -1.41
C CYS A 237 -14.33 10.48 -1.15
N TYR A 238 -14.46 10.07 0.11
CA TYR A 238 -15.26 8.90 0.49
C TYR A 238 -16.71 8.99 -0.04
N ARG A 239 -17.38 10.14 0.14
CA ARG A 239 -18.76 10.33 -0.35
C ARG A 239 -18.86 10.21 -1.89
N GLN A 240 -17.82 10.62 -2.61
CA GLN A 240 -17.79 10.47 -4.07
C GLN A 240 -17.57 9.00 -4.45
N VAL A 241 -16.68 8.30 -3.80
CA VAL A 241 -16.50 6.83 -3.97
C VAL A 241 -17.80 6.09 -3.66
N GLU A 242 -18.51 6.46 -2.59
CA GLU A 242 -19.79 5.85 -2.22
C GLU A 242 -20.85 6.01 -3.33
N LYS A 243 -20.91 7.17 -4.01
CA LYS A 243 -21.82 7.36 -5.15
C LYS A 243 -21.50 6.36 -6.30
N ILE A 244 -20.21 6.09 -6.53
CA ILE A 244 -19.78 5.14 -7.57
C ILE A 244 -20.18 3.71 -7.18
N TYR A 245 -19.92 3.29 -5.94
CA TYR A 245 -20.33 1.96 -5.43
C TYR A 245 -21.84 1.79 -5.44
N ARG A 246 -22.59 2.85 -5.11
CA ARG A 246 -24.07 2.87 -5.21
C ARG A 246 -24.55 2.73 -6.66
N ALA A 247 -23.93 3.45 -7.59
CA ALA A 247 -24.25 3.35 -9.02
C ALA A 247 -23.93 1.96 -9.58
N ALA A 248 -22.89 1.31 -9.07
CA ALA A 248 -22.53 -0.07 -9.39
C ALA A 248 -23.44 -1.13 -8.72
N GLY A 249 -24.33 -0.73 -7.79
CA GLY A 249 -25.25 -1.63 -7.08
C GLY A 249 -24.57 -2.51 -6.03
N VAL A 250 -23.44 -2.07 -5.47
CA VAL A 250 -22.60 -2.86 -4.54
C VAL A 250 -22.14 -2.04 -3.33
N THR A 251 -23.01 -1.22 -2.78
CA THR A 251 -22.70 -0.30 -1.65
C THR A 251 -22.19 -1.08 -0.44
N GLU A 252 -22.62 -2.31 -0.23
CA GLU A 252 -22.21 -3.22 0.84
C GLU A 252 -20.74 -3.65 0.76
N ASN A 253 -20.10 -3.41 -0.37
CA ASN A 253 -18.68 -3.69 -0.59
C ASN A 253 -17.77 -2.48 -0.30
N LEU A 254 -18.34 -1.33 0.08
CA LEU A 254 -17.58 -0.16 0.55
C LEU A 254 -17.75 -0.01 2.05
N GLU A 255 -16.63 0.01 2.77
CA GLU A 255 -16.61 0.23 4.22
C GLU A 255 -15.74 1.44 4.58
N LEU A 256 -16.06 2.11 5.67
CA LEU A 256 -15.30 3.24 6.22
C LEU A 256 -14.82 2.90 7.63
N ASP A 257 -13.53 3.05 7.89
CA ASP A 257 -12.95 3.14 9.23
C ASP A 257 -12.56 4.61 9.49
N LEU A 258 -13.42 5.34 10.20
CA LEU A 258 -13.14 6.70 10.64
C LEU A 258 -12.67 6.65 12.10
N HIS A 259 -11.38 6.89 12.33
CA HIS A 259 -10.77 6.73 13.64
C HIS A 259 -10.25 8.05 14.22
N ALA A 260 -10.17 8.14 15.55
CA ALA A 260 -9.75 9.35 16.27
C ALA A 260 -8.22 9.57 16.27
N GLY A 261 -7.48 8.93 15.34
CA GLY A 261 -6.02 9.06 15.20
C GLY A 261 -5.60 10.16 14.24
N GLU A 262 -4.28 10.30 14.15
CA GLU A 262 -3.57 11.14 13.19
C GLU A 262 -3.28 10.35 11.90
N HIS A 263 -2.16 10.67 11.22
CA HIS A 263 -1.68 9.98 10.03
C HIS A 263 -1.14 8.58 10.37
N GLY A 264 -2.02 7.62 10.53
CA GLY A 264 -1.68 6.25 10.96
C GLY A 264 -2.81 5.26 10.69
N TRP A 265 -2.51 3.99 10.85
CA TRP A 265 -3.50 2.93 10.67
C TRP A 265 -4.49 2.86 11.84
N GLY A 266 -5.78 2.98 11.56
CA GLY A 266 -6.85 2.84 12.56
C GLY A 266 -7.02 1.41 13.04
N GLY A 267 -7.07 0.47 12.09
CA GLY A 267 -7.09 -0.97 12.36
C GLY A 267 -8.37 -1.52 12.97
N ASN A 268 -9.42 -0.68 13.15
CA ASN A 268 -10.64 -1.09 13.84
C ASN A 268 -11.45 -2.11 13.03
N LYS A 269 -11.36 -2.07 11.70
CA LYS A 269 -12.16 -2.91 10.79
C LYS A 269 -11.37 -3.89 9.95
N SER A 270 -10.06 -3.71 9.81
CA SER A 270 -9.20 -4.43 8.87
C SER A 270 -9.33 -5.94 8.98
N GLU A 271 -9.25 -6.49 10.20
CA GLU A 271 -9.36 -7.93 10.44
C GLU A 271 -10.71 -8.47 9.97
N ALA A 272 -11.80 -7.87 10.44
CA ALA A 272 -13.17 -8.30 10.11
C ALA A 272 -13.44 -8.17 8.60
N PHE A 273 -12.99 -7.08 7.99
CA PHE A 273 -13.11 -6.81 6.55
C PHE A 273 -12.41 -7.89 5.73
N PHE A 274 -11.13 -8.15 5.98
CA PHE A 274 -10.40 -9.16 5.21
C PHE A 274 -10.90 -10.58 5.49
N LYS A 275 -11.29 -10.91 6.72
CA LYS A 275 -11.91 -12.22 7.03
C LYS A 275 -13.19 -12.43 6.23
N LYS A 276 -14.07 -11.44 6.20
CA LYS A 276 -15.32 -11.47 5.44
C LYS A 276 -15.08 -11.65 3.94
N HIS A 277 -14.20 -10.85 3.35
CA HIS A 277 -14.06 -10.77 1.89
C HIS A 277 -13.02 -11.73 1.29
N LEU A 278 -12.14 -12.30 2.10
CA LEU A 278 -11.24 -13.37 1.69
C LEU A 278 -11.69 -14.76 2.18
N SER A 279 -12.91 -14.85 2.72
CA SER A 279 -13.54 -16.13 3.17
C SER A 279 -12.63 -16.90 4.14
N PHE A 280 -12.27 -16.28 5.25
CA PHE A 280 -11.32 -16.81 6.23
C PHE A 280 -11.88 -16.85 7.65
#